data_cd05e89ab3da8fe35418e5fae1dadeb6
#
_entry.id   cd05e89ab3da8fe35418e5fae1dadeb6
#
_cell.length_a   1.000
_cell.length_b   1.000
_cell.length_c   1.000
_cell.angle_alpha   90.00
_cell.angle_beta   90.00
_cell.angle_gamma   90.00
#
_symmetry.space_group_name_H-M   'P 1'
#
loop_
_entity.id
_entity.type
_entity.pdbx_description
1 polymer ?
#
loop_
_entity_poly.entity_id
_entity_poly.type
_entity_poly.pdbx_seq_one_letter_code
_entity_poly.pdbx_strand_id
1 'polypeptide(L)'
;MKHFQIPSFSVLIIALALPHIVEVQSSAEKLDFKSSIVDIEGLGAMSFPNSGAAEAQEAFFRGVLLLHSFEFTQAAEAFRKAQDLDSDFALAYWGEAMTYNHPLWGQFDGKKGQAALLRLAPTREARQAKAPTERERRYLNTIETLFFFEGEKETRDRAYMKAMRDLHETYPEDDEARAFYALSILGSKNGSRDFATYMQA
;
A
#
# COMPACT_ATOMS: atom_id res chain seq x y z
N MET A 1 1.82 -17.97 -89.65
CA MET A 1 1.96 -18.55 -88.33
C MET A 1 2.17 -17.39 -87.36
N LYS A 2 1.15 -17.03 -86.58
CA LYS A 2 1.18 -15.89 -85.63
C LYS A 2 1.30 -16.51 -84.25
N HIS A 3 2.46 -16.29 -83.58
CA HIS A 3 2.65 -16.69 -82.20
C HIS A 3 1.88 -15.79 -81.26
N PHE A 4 0.99 -16.40 -80.50
CA PHE A 4 0.20 -15.75 -79.46
C PHE A 4 0.95 -15.84 -78.14
N GLN A 5 1.39 -14.71 -77.62
CA GLN A 5 2.15 -14.62 -76.37
C GLN A 5 1.17 -14.35 -75.22
N ILE A 6 1.11 -15.26 -74.21
CA ILE A 6 0.24 -15.13 -73.05
C ILE A 6 0.98 -14.29 -72.01
N PRO A 7 0.36 -13.23 -71.44
CA PRO A 7 1.00 -12.46 -70.37
C PRO A 7 0.96 -13.20 -69.06
N SER A 8 2.12 -13.26 -68.43
CA SER A 8 2.33 -13.84 -67.09
C SER A 8 1.63 -12.92 -66.03
N PHE A 9 0.64 -13.46 -65.35
CA PHE A 9 0.01 -12.77 -64.19
C PHE A 9 0.91 -13.03 -62.98
N SER A 10 1.60 -11.98 -62.51
CA SER A 10 2.27 -11.99 -61.19
C SER A 10 1.23 -11.90 -60.11
N VAL A 11 1.07 -12.98 -59.34
CA VAL A 11 0.22 -12.99 -58.14
C VAL A 11 0.99 -12.26 -57.05
N LEU A 12 0.50 -11.05 -56.73
CA LEU A 12 0.98 -10.28 -55.58
C LEU A 12 0.41 -10.89 -54.31
N ILE A 13 1.21 -11.65 -53.56
CA ILE A 13 0.84 -12.13 -52.21
C ILE A 13 0.97 -10.96 -51.25
N ILE A 14 -0.16 -10.34 -50.90
CA ILE A 14 -0.22 -9.39 -49.80
C ILE A 14 -0.18 -10.20 -48.50
N ALA A 15 0.98 -10.23 -47.86
CA ALA A 15 1.11 -10.71 -46.50
C ALA A 15 0.42 -9.75 -45.56
N LEU A 16 -0.79 -10.09 -45.13
CA LEU A 16 -1.47 -9.44 -44.00
C LEU A 16 -0.63 -9.70 -42.73
N ALA A 17 0.13 -8.69 -42.34
CA ALA A 17 0.74 -8.66 -40.99
C ALA A 17 -0.36 -8.58 -39.96
N LEU A 18 -0.69 -9.69 -39.33
CA LEU A 18 -1.51 -9.71 -38.12
C LEU A 18 -0.75 -8.94 -37.03
N PRO A 19 -1.41 -7.99 -36.33
CA PRO A 19 -0.77 -7.38 -35.18
C PRO A 19 -0.48 -8.49 -34.16
N HIS A 20 0.79 -8.64 -33.80
CA HIS A 20 1.17 -9.44 -32.63
C HIS A 20 0.50 -8.78 -31.45
N ILE A 21 -0.55 -9.42 -30.94
CA ILE A 21 -1.07 -9.16 -29.62
C ILE A 21 0.08 -9.55 -28.69
N VAL A 22 0.82 -8.56 -28.23
CA VAL A 22 1.71 -8.72 -27.08
C VAL A 22 0.75 -8.99 -25.91
N GLU A 23 0.61 -10.26 -25.60
CA GLU A 23 0.03 -10.73 -24.35
C GLU A 23 0.94 -10.19 -23.26
N VAL A 24 0.57 -9.03 -22.70
CA VAL A 24 1.15 -8.54 -21.46
C VAL A 24 0.72 -9.56 -20.41
N GLN A 25 1.54 -10.59 -20.25
CA GLN A 25 1.51 -11.41 -19.07
C GLN A 25 1.81 -10.49 -17.90
N SER A 26 0.75 -10.00 -17.28
CA SER A 26 0.76 -9.54 -15.91
C SER A 26 1.17 -10.75 -15.08
N SER A 27 2.47 -10.99 -14.97
CA SER A 27 3.01 -11.74 -13.85
C SER A 27 2.68 -10.89 -12.62
N ALA A 28 1.48 -11.10 -12.07
CA ALA A 28 1.20 -10.76 -10.70
C ALA A 28 2.28 -11.50 -9.90
N GLU A 29 3.32 -10.78 -9.52
CA GLU A 29 4.37 -11.26 -8.64
C GLU A 29 3.64 -11.69 -7.37
N LYS A 30 3.51 -13.01 -7.19
CA LYS A 30 2.82 -13.60 -6.06
C LYS A 30 3.71 -13.30 -4.87
N LEU A 31 3.40 -12.20 -4.17
CA LEU A 31 4.09 -11.80 -2.95
C LEU A 31 4.06 -13.00 -1.99
N ASP A 32 5.23 -13.58 -1.74
CA ASP A 32 5.37 -14.65 -0.77
C ASP A 32 5.49 -14.04 0.64
N PHE A 33 4.34 -13.86 1.29
CA PHE A 33 4.27 -13.32 2.65
C PHE A 33 4.95 -14.20 3.71
N LYS A 34 5.23 -15.48 3.39
CA LYS A 34 5.84 -16.41 4.34
C LYS A 34 7.37 -16.43 4.29
N SER A 35 7.97 -16.02 3.18
CA SER A 35 9.43 -16.10 2.98
C SER A 35 10.22 -14.96 3.62
N SER A 36 9.55 -13.92 4.14
CA SER A 36 10.16 -12.70 4.67
C SER A 36 9.78 -12.40 6.12
N ILE A 37 9.74 -13.44 6.97
CA ILE A 37 9.51 -13.24 8.41
C ILE A 37 10.76 -12.60 9.01
N VAL A 38 10.57 -11.46 9.67
CA VAL A 38 11.60 -10.75 10.44
C VAL A 38 11.26 -10.82 11.93
N ASP A 39 12.21 -11.25 12.73
CA ASP A 39 12.11 -11.32 14.20
C ASP A 39 12.87 -10.15 14.81
N ILE A 40 12.18 -9.37 15.64
CA ILE A 40 12.75 -8.24 16.39
C ILE A 40 12.78 -8.60 17.86
N GLU A 41 13.97 -8.67 18.43
CA GLU A 41 14.19 -9.06 19.84
C GLU A 41 13.28 -8.25 20.78
N GLY A 42 12.55 -8.97 21.61
CA GLY A 42 11.64 -8.41 22.61
C GLY A 42 10.30 -7.89 22.07
N LEU A 43 10.06 -7.92 20.75
CA LEU A 43 8.82 -7.46 20.13
C LEU A 43 8.07 -8.55 19.35
N GLY A 44 8.78 -9.59 18.88
CA GLY A 44 8.20 -10.70 18.12
C GLY A 44 8.55 -10.68 16.64
N ALA A 45 7.85 -11.53 15.86
CA ALA A 45 8.14 -11.77 14.46
C ALA A 45 6.93 -11.46 13.59
N MET A 46 7.19 -10.92 12.40
CA MET A 46 6.16 -10.58 11.43
C MET A 46 6.67 -10.65 9.97
N SER A 47 5.76 -10.66 9.03
CA SER A 47 6.05 -10.49 7.61
C SER A 47 5.34 -9.25 7.09
N PHE A 48 6.09 -8.33 6.49
CA PHE A 48 5.55 -7.16 5.82
C PHE A 48 6.38 -6.84 4.59
N PRO A 49 6.14 -7.51 3.45
CA PRO A 49 6.89 -7.28 2.22
C PRO A 49 6.89 -5.80 1.84
N ASN A 50 8.08 -5.27 1.57
CA ASN A 50 8.27 -3.85 1.26
C ASN A 50 9.54 -3.65 0.42
N SER A 51 9.69 -2.46 -0.14
CA SER A 51 10.80 -2.08 -1.03
C SER A 51 11.88 -1.24 -0.36
N GLY A 52 11.81 -1.05 0.97
CA GLY A 52 12.82 -0.27 1.71
C GLY A 52 14.20 -0.90 1.64
N ALA A 53 15.23 -0.07 1.67
CA ALA A 53 16.63 -0.51 1.68
C ALA A 53 16.92 -1.46 2.85
N ALA A 54 17.87 -2.37 2.66
CA ALA A 54 18.19 -3.42 3.65
C ALA A 54 18.52 -2.84 5.02
N GLU A 55 19.24 -1.74 5.07
CA GLU A 55 19.62 -1.02 6.30
C GLU A 55 18.46 -0.38 7.04
N ALA A 56 17.34 -0.11 6.35
CA ALA A 56 16.13 0.47 6.93
C ALA A 56 15.17 -0.58 7.52
N GLN A 57 15.34 -1.86 7.19
CA GLN A 57 14.37 -2.91 7.50
C GLN A 57 14.16 -3.11 9.01
N GLU A 58 15.24 -3.23 9.78
CA GLU A 58 15.12 -3.43 11.24
C GLU A 58 14.32 -2.30 11.90
N ALA A 59 14.63 -1.04 11.54
CA ALA A 59 13.93 0.12 12.08
C ALA A 59 12.45 0.14 11.65
N PHE A 60 12.17 -0.22 10.40
CA PHE A 60 10.80 -0.29 9.88
C PHE A 60 9.98 -1.38 10.61
N PHE A 61 10.47 -2.61 10.68
CA PHE A 61 9.78 -3.71 11.37
C PHE A 61 9.58 -3.44 12.86
N ARG A 62 10.59 -2.85 13.52
CA ARG A 62 10.45 -2.37 14.90
C ARG A 62 9.32 -1.37 15.03
N GLY A 63 9.20 -0.42 14.09
CA GLY A 63 8.12 0.57 14.04
C GLY A 63 6.74 -0.09 13.93
N VAL A 64 6.58 -1.07 13.04
CA VAL A 64 5.30 -1.77 12.85
C VAL A 64 4.91 -2.57 14.09
N LEU A 65 5.83 -3.33 14.68
CA LEU A 65 5.56 -4.11 15.90
C LEU A 65 5.21 -3.22 17.11
N LEU A 66 5.89 -2.08 17.26
CA LEU A 66 5.53 -1.07 18.26
C LEU A 66 4.16 -0.44 18.00
N LEU A 67 3.81 -0.20 16.74
CA LEU A 67 2.50 0.31 16.35
C LEU A 67 1.39 -0.68 16.73
N HIS A 68 1.59 -1.99 16.51
CA HIS A 68 0.67 -3.04 16.96
C HIS A 68 0.54 -3.12 18.48
N SER A 69 1.60 -2.78 19.21
CA SER A 69 1.61 -2.69 20.67
C SER A 69 1.06 -1.36 21.20
N PHE A 70 0.60 -0.46 20.31
CA PHE A 70 0.12 0.89 20.63
C PHE A 70 1.17 1.80 21.29
N GLU A 71 2.45 1.48 21.13
CA GLU A 71 3.58 2.28 21.59
C GLU A 71 3.92 3.39 20.55
N PHE A 72 2.95 4.28 20.33
CA PHE A 72 2.95 5.24 19.22
C PHE A 72 4.18 6.15 19.18
N THR A 73 4.70 6.58 20.33
CA THR A 73 5.88 7.45 20.38
C THR A 73 7.12 6.73 19.89
N GLN A 74 7.38 5.53 20.41
CA GLN A 74 8.52 4.71 20.04
C GLN A 74 8.39 4.21 18.58
N ALA A 75 7.16 3.89 18.14
CA ALA A 75 6.88 3.53 16.75
C ALA A 75 7.24 4.68 15.80
N ALA A 76 6.84 5.92 16.12
CA ALA A 76 7.17 7.10 15.31
C ALA A 76 8.70 7.33 15.23
N GLU A 77 9.43 7.13 16.32
CA GLU A 77 10.91 7.22 16.34
C GLU A 77 11.55 6.16 15.45
N ALA A 78 11.07 4.91 15.52
CA ALA A 78 11.55 3.81 14.69
C ALA A 78 11.29 4.06 13.21
N PHE A 79 10.10 4.52 12.83
CA PHE A 79 9.80 4.87 11.43
C PHE A 79 10.64 6.03 10.93
N ARG A 80 10.88 7.09 11.74
CA ARG A 80 11.80 8.17 11.37
C ARG A 80 13.22 7.67 11.17
N LYS A 81 13.68 6.73 12.01
CA LYS A 81 14.97 6.08 11.81
C LYS A 81 15.04 5.34 10.47
N ALA A 82 13.97 4.65 10.07
CA ALA A 82 13.89 4.02 8.76
C ALA A 82 13.93 5.04 7.62
N GLN A 83 13.26 6.20 7.76
CA GLN A 83 13.30 7.32 6.80
C GLN A 83 14.69 7.94 6.69
N ASP A 84 15.43 8.04 7.79
CA ASP A 84 16.81 8.56 7.79
C ASP A 84 17.77 7.62 7.04
N LEU A 85 17.51 6.31 7.07
CA LEU A 85 18.29 5.28 6.39
C LEU A 85 17.89 5.11 4.91
N ASP A 86 16.63 5.36 4.60
CA ASP A 86 16.10 5.34 3.23
C ASP A 86 15.00 6.41 3.08
N SER A 87 15.37 7.56 2.55
CA SER A 87 14.49 8.73 2.40
C SER A 87 13.37 8.54 1.38
N ASP A 88 13.44 7.51 0.55
CA ASP A 88 12.42 7.18 -0.45
C ASP A 88 11.51 6.02 -0.01
N PHE A 89 11.75 5.46 1.17
CA PHE A 89 10.98 4.35 1.70
C PHE A 89 9.55 4.78 2.09
N ALA A 90 8.63 4.75 1.13
CA ALA A 90 7.26 5.24 1.27
C ALA A 90 6.50 4.66 2.47
N LEU A 91 6.67 3.35 2.76
CA LEU A 91 5.99 2.71 3.88
C LEU A 91 6.51 3.15 5.25
N ALA A 92 7.73 3.67 5.37
CA ALA A 92 8.20 4.26 6.62
C ALA A 92 7.47 5.58 6.95
N TYR A 93 7.10 6.35 5.94
CA TYR A 93 6.27 7.56 6.12
C TYR A 93 4.79 7.21 6.36
N TRP A 94 4.29 6.17 5.70
CA TRP A 94 2.98 5.59 6.01
C TRP A 94 2.91 5.18 7.49
N GLY A 95 3.90 4.44 7.96
CA GLY A 95 3.96 3.95 9.34
C GLY A 95 4.02 5.08 10.36
N GLU A 96 4.87 6.10 10.14
CA GLU A 96 4.90 7.27 11.02
C GLU A 96 3.55 8.00 11.02
N ALA A 97 2.92 8.20 9.87
CA ALA A 97 1.60 8.84 9.82
C ALA A 97 0.55 8.05 10.62
N MET A 98 0.58 6.70 10.55
CA MET A 98 -0.29 5.84 11.34
C MET A 98 -0.17 6.07 12.85
N THR A 99 1.00 6.45 13.35
CA THR A 99 1.20 6.73 14.78
C THR A 99 0.44 7.96 15.29
N TYR A 100 -0.14 8.77 14.40
CA TYR A 100 -0.96 9.93 14.75
C TYR A 100 -2.47 9.67 14.64
N ASN A 101 -2.85 8.42 14.39
CA ASN A 101 -4.24 7.98 14.37
C ASN A 101 -4.45 6.88 15.45
N HIS A 102 -5.12 7.22 16.53
CA HIS A 102 -5.41 6.29 17.63
C HIS A 102 -6.89 5.93 17.64
N PRO A 103 -7.35 5.05 16.74
CA PRO A 103 -8.78 4.85 16.48
C PRO A 103 -9.54 4.28 17.69
N LEU A 104 -8.90 3.51 18.55
CA LEU A 104 -9.53 2.94 19.76
C LEU A 104 -9.82 4.01 20.81
N TRP A 105 -9.05 5.09 20.84
CA TRP A 105 -9.20 6.22 21.79
C TRP A 105 -9.84 7.44 21.15
N GLY A 106 -10.13 7.40 19.85
CA GLY A 106 -10.70 8.51 19.11
C GLY A 106 -9.76 9.71 18.96
N GLN A 107 -8.45 9.51 19.15
CA GLN A 107 -7.45 10.56 19.02
C GLN A 107 -6.90 10.60 17.59
N PHE A 108 -6.73 11.81 17.06
CA PHE A 108 -6.25 12.01 15.69
C PHE A 108 -5.52 13.35 15.59
N ASP A 109 -4.24 13.31 15.20
CA ASP A 109 -3.43 14.50 14.91
C ASP A 109 -3.21 14.65 13.41
N GLY A 110 -4.20 15.26 12.74
CA GLY A 110 -4.18 15.45 11.30
C GLY A 110 -2.96 16.23 10.80
N LYS A 111 -2.52 17.24 11.58
CA LYS A 111 -1.38 18.08 11.19
C LYS A 111 -0.06 17.30 11.19
N LYS A 112 0.17 16.49 12.23
CA LYS A 112 1.40 15.68 12.30
C LYS A 112 1.42 14.58 11.26
N GLY A 113 0.30 13.90 11.02
CA GLY A 113 0.22 12.87 9.98
C GLY A 113 0.44 13.45 8.57
N GLN A 114 -0.20 14.59 8.25
CA GLN A 114 0.07 15.30 7.00
C GLN A 114 1.55 15.72 6.88
N ALA A 115 2.13 16.28 7.95
CA ALA A 115 3.53 16.69 7.93
C ALA A 115 4.48 15.51 7.70
N ALA A 116 4.19 14.33 8.25
CA ALA A 116 4.95 13.13 7.96
C ALA A 116 4.92 12.79 6.46
N LEU A 117 3.74 12.72 5.86
CA LEU A 117 3.58 12.39 4.45
C LEU A 117 4.17 13.46 3.51
N LEU A 118 4.07 14.73 3.87
CA LEU A 118 4.66 15.83 3.08
C LEU A 118 6.21 15.83 3.08
N ARG A 119 6.86 15.20 4.06
CA ARG A 119 8.31 14.97 4.02
C ARG A 119 8.71 13.96 2.97
N LEU A 120 7.88 12.96 2.69
CA LEU A 120 8.14 12.02 1.60
C LEU A 120 8.13 12.74 0.24
N ALA A 121 7.08 13.50 -0.06
CA ALA A 121 7.00 14.39 -1.21
C ALA A 121 5.79 15.34 -1.10
N PRO A 122 5.84 16.52 -1.75
CA PRO A 122 4.81 17.55 -1.57
C PRO A 122 3.46 17.21 -2.20
N THR A 123 3.42 16.44 -3.30
CA THR A 123 2.17 16.06 -3.97
C THR A 123 1.88 14.58 -3.84
N ARG A 124 0.60 14.21 -3.99
CA ARG A 124 0.17 12.82 -3.99
C ARG A 124 0.90 12.00 -5.05
N GLU A 125 0.96 12.52 -6.29
CA GLU A 125 1.59 11.85 -7.42
C GLU A 125 3.07 11.57 -7.14
N ALA A 126 3.77 12.55 -6.58
CA ALA A 126 5.18 12.42 -6.22
C ALA A 126 5.40 11.40 -5.08
N ARG A 127 4.49 11.33 -4.09
CA ARG A 127 4.55 10.31 -3.04
C ARG A 127 4.28 8.92 -3.61
N GLN A 128 3.24 8.77 -4.44
CA GLN A 128 2.89 7.50 -5.09
C GLN A 128 4.02 6.99 -5.99
N ALA A 129 4.77 7.87 -6.65
CA ALA A 129 5.92 7.50 -7.46
C ALA A 129 7.09 6.90 -6.65
N LYS A 130 7.15 7.16 -5.34
CA LYS A 130 8.14 6.58 -4.42
C LYS A 130 7.73 5.20 -3.87
N ALA A 131 6.51 4.76 -4.13
CA ALA A 131 6.03 3.42 -3.79
C ALA A 131 6.12 2.52 -5.04
N PRO A 132 7.15 1.67 -5.19
CA PRO A 132 7.42 0.98 -6.46
C PRO A 132 6.41 -0.13 -6.76
N THR A 133 5.85 -0.77 -5.74
CA THR A 133 4.87 -1.84 -5.92
C THR A 133 3.43 -1.31 -5.83
N GLU A 134 2.49 -2.02 -6.50
CA GLU A 134 1.06 -1.67 -6.41
C GLU A 134 0.55 -1.83 -4.97
N ARG A 135 1.05 -2.83 -4.23
CA ARG A 135 0.71 -3.04 -2.82
C ARG A 135 1.09 -1.83 -1.97
N GLU A 136 2.32 -1.33 -2.09
CA GLU A 136 2.78 -0.16 -1.34
C GLU A 136 2.02 1.11 -1.69
N ARG A 137 1.71 1.31 -2.98
CA ARG A 137 0.84 2.41 -3.43
C ARG A 137 -0.53 2.36 -2.78
N ARG A 138 -1.10 1.16 -2.62
CA ARG A 138 -2.40 0.99 -1.95
C ARG A 138 -2.32 1.30 -0.46
N TYR A 139 -1.27 0.86 0.24
CA TYR A 139 -1.02 1.26 1.64
C TYR A 139 -0.91 2.78 1.75
N LEU A 140 -0.11 3.41 0.91
CA LEU A 140 0.05 4.85 0.90
C LEU A 140 -1.29 5.56 0.60
N ASN A 141 -2.10 5.03 -0.31
CA ASN A 141 -3.43 5.55 -0.61
C ASN A 141 -4.37 5.51 0.62
N THR A 142 -4.32 4.48 1.45
CA THR A 142 -5.15 4.40 2.66
C THR A 142 -4.86 5.56 3.60
N ILE A 143 -3.58 5.81 3.86
CA ILE A 143 -3.16 6.86 4.79
C ILE A 143 -3.37 8.27 4.22
N GLU A 144 -3.20 8.45 2.91
CA GLU A 144 -3.53 9.70 2.23
C GLU A 144 -5.03 9.98 2.29
N THR A 145 -5.88 8.96 2.12
CA THR A 145 -7.33 9.07 2.32
C THR A 145 -7.66 9.50 3.74
N LEU A 146 -6.94 9.02 4.74
CA LEU A 146 -7.17 9.38 6.13
C LEU A 146 -6.75 10.83 6.43
N PHE A 147 -5.56 11.24 5.99
CA PHE A 147 -4.96 12.50 6.43
C PHE A 147 -5.24 13.70 5.51
N PHE A 148 -5.55 13.49 4.23
CA PHE A 148 -5.89 14.57 3.28
C PHE A 148 -7.38 14.61 2.90
N PHE A 149 -8.22 13.84 3.62
CA PHE A 149 -9.66 13.90 3.42
C PHE A 149 -10.22 15.25 3.90
N GLU A 150 -10.98 15.90 3.05
CA GLU A 150 -11.73 17.11 3.39
C GLU A 150 -13.15 16.73 3.83
N GLY A 151 -13.51 17.01 5.06
CA GLY A 151 -14.85 16.72 5.59
C GLY A 151 -14.86 16.27 7.04
N GLU A 152 -16.05 15.91 7.50
CA GLU A 152 -16.31 15.51 8.88
C GLU A 152 -15.60 14.18 9.22
N LYS A 153 -15.23 14.05 10.52
CA LYS A 153 -14.54 12.87 11.06
C LYS A 153 -15.19 11.54 10.64
N GLU A 154 -16.49 11.47 10.77
CA GLU A 154 -17.23 10.23 10.48
C GLU A 154 -17.14 9.82 9.01
N THR A 155 -17.21 10.78 8.09
CA THR A 155 -17.08 10.52 6.65
C THR A 155 -15.65 10.15 6.29
N ARG A 156 -14.67 10.81 6.88
CA ARG A 156 -13.24 10.50 6.74
C ARG A 156 -12.93 9.06 7.21
N ASP A 157 -13.39 8.70 8.40
CA ASP A 157 -13.12 7.39 8.99
C ASP A 157 -13.78 6.27 8.17
N ARG A 158 -14.98 6.50 7.60
CA ARG A 158 -15.61 5.57 6.65
C ARG A 158 -14.84 5.46 5.33
N ALA A 159 -14.31 6.56 4.80
CA ALA A 159 -13.50 6.55 3.59
C ALA A 159 -12.19 5.76 3.81
N TYR A 160 -11.53 5.97 4.95
CA TYR A 160 -10.36 5.20 5.35
C TYR A 160 -10.66 3.71 5.51
N MET A 161 -11.73 3.36 6.23
CA MET A 161 -12.17 1.98 6.38
C MET A 161 -12.45 1.32 5.02
N LYS A 162 -13.08 2.04 4.08
CA LYS A 162 -13.29 1.54 2.72
C LYS A 162 -11.96 1.29 2.00
N ALA A 163 -11.01 2.20 2.08
CA ALA A 163 -9.70 2.04 1.45
C ALA A 163 -8.92 0.85 2.03
N MET A 164 -9.01 0.62 3.36
CA MET A 164 -8.42 -0.55 4.02
C MET A 164 -9.10 -1.85 3.61
N ARG A 165 -10.42 -1.85 3.46
CA ARG A 165 -11.15 -3.01 2.93
C ARG A 165 -10.71 -3.34 1.51
N ASP A 166 -10.65 -2.34 0.62
CA ASP A 166 -10.26 -2.54 -0.77
C ASP A 166 -8.81 -3.07 -0.87
N LEU A 167 -7.93 -2.67 0.05
CA LEU A 167 -6.57 -3.21 0.18
C LEU A 167 -6.60 -4.68 0.61
N HIS A 168 -7.31 -5.01 1.69
CA HIS A 168 -7.43 -6.38 2.20
C HIS A 168 -8.08 -7.33 1.17
N GLU A 169 -9.14 -6.91 0.48
CA GLU A 169 -9.79 -7.72 -0.56
C GLU A 169 -8.86 -7.96 -1.76
N THR A 170 -7.95 -7.02 -2.06
CA THR A 170 -6.96 -7.19 -3.13
C THR A 170 -5.83 -8.14 -2.71
N TYR A 171 -5.43 -8.13 -1.44
CA TYR A 171 -4.36 -8.95 -0.87
C TYR A 171 -4.86 -9.74 0.35
N PRO A 172 -5.68 -10.79 0.16
CA PRO A 172 -6.32 -11.50 1.27
C PRO A 172 -5.33 -12.26 2.18
N GLU A 173 -4.12 -12.56 1.67
CA GLU A 173 -3.05 -13.21 2.44
C GLU A 173 -2.16 -12.20 3.19
N ASP A 174 -2.45 -10.90 3.06
CA ASP A 174 -1.74 -9.84 3.77
C ASP A 174 -2.32 -9.66 5.18
N ASP A 175 -1.65 -10.25 6.17
CA ASP A 175 -2.09 -10.19 7.56
C ASP A 175 -2.13 -8.77 8.10
N GLU A 176 -1.21 -7.90 7.64
CA GLU A 176 -1.16 -6.49 8.05
C GLU A 176 -2.33 -5.70 7.47
N ALA A 177 -2.68 -5.93 6.20
CA ALA A 177 -3.86 -5.32 5.60
C ALA A 177 -5.14 -5.74 6.35
N ARG A 178 -5.23 -7.01 6.75
CA ARG A 178 -6.33 -7.54 7.56
C ARG A 178 -6.41 -6.89 8.93
N ALA A 179 -5.28 -6.81 9.65
CA ALA A 179 -5.21 -6.23 10.99
C ALA A 179 -5.59 -4.75 10.99
N PHE A 180 -5.04 -3.95 10.07
CA PHE A 180 -5.38 -2.53 9.96
C PHE A 180 -6.82 -2.30 9.44
N TYR A 181 -7.35 -3.20 8.60
CA TYR A 181 -8.76 -3.14 8.22
C TYR A 181 -9.67 -3.38 9.44
N ALA A 182 -9.41 -4.42 10.24
CA ALA A 182 -10.15 -4.69 11.47
C ALA A 182 -10.13 -3.47 12.43
N LEU A 183 -8.94 -2.88 12.63
CA LEU A 183 -8.79 -1.69 13.45
C LEU A 183 -9.58 -0.48 12.89
N SER A 184 -9.65 -0.33 11.55
CA SER A 184 -10.40 0.75 10.91
C SER A 184 -11.92 0.59 11.09
N ILE A 185 -12.44 -0.63 11.11
CA ILE A 185 -13.85 -0.93 11.45
C ILE A 185 -14.17 -0.41 12.86
N LEU A 186 -13.34 -0.79 13.84
CA LEU A 186 -13.52 -0.34 15.23
C LEU A 186 -13.45 1.20 15.35
N GLY A 187 -12.51 1.82 14.65
CA GLY A 187 -12.32 3.28 14.63
C GLY A 187 -13.48 4.04 13.99
N SER A 188 -14.14 3.47 12.99
CA SER A 188 -15.23 4.10 12.24
C SER A 188 -16.54 4.25 13.06
N LYS A 189 -16.66 3.55 14.19
CA LYS A 189 -17.90 3.47 14.99
C LYS A 189 -17.99 4.52 16.12
N ASN A 190 -17.11 5.52 16.17
CA ASN A 190 -17.21 6.66 17.09
C ASN A 190 -17.62 6.32 18.54
N GLY A 191 -17.05 5.26 19.12
CA GLY A 191 -17.34 4.82 20.48
C GLY A 191 -18.57 3.91 20.64
N SER A 192 -19.43 3.78 19.64
CA SER A 192 -20.55 2.83 19.64
C SER A 192 -20.07 1.48 19.09
N ARG A 193 -19.29 0.75 19.91
CA ARG A 193 -18.78 -0.59 19.57
C ARG A 193 -19.66 -1.63 20.23
N ASP A 194 -20.58 -2.18 19.47
CA ASP A 194 -21.43 -3.28 19.88
C ASP A 194 -20.85 -4.63 19.45
N PHE A 195 -21.52 -5.71 19.84
CA PHE A 195 -21.10 -7.07 19.51
C PHE A 195 -20.99 -7.29 17.98
N ALA A 196 -21.92 -6.74 17.19
CA ALA A 196 -21.89 -6.89 15.73
C ALA A 196 -20.64 -6.23 15.12
N THR A 197 -20.21 -5.07 15.65
CA THR A 197 -18.97 -4.40 15.24
C THR A 197 -17.73 -5.25 15.52
N TYR A 198 -17.65 -5.88 16.70
CA TYR A 198 -16.53 -6.76 17.02
C TYR A 198 -16.50 -8.03 16.18
N MET A 199 -17.67 -8.57 15.82
CA MET A 199 -17.75 -9.74 14.94
C MET A 199 -17.40 -9.43 13.48
N GLN A 200 -17.45 -8.17 13.08
CA GLN A 200 -17.07 -7.72 11.74
C GLN A 200 -15.57 -7.41 11.64
N ALA A 201 -14.96 -6.97 12.74
CA ALA A 201 -13.54 -6.63 12.81
C ALA A 201 -12.66 -7.87 12.97
#